data_6feded4062523439fe704bd6126c85b4
#
_entry.id   6feded4062523439fe704bd6126c85b4
#
_cell.length_a   1.000
_cell.length_b   1.000
_cell.length_c   1.000
_cell.angle_alpha   90.00
_cell.angle_beta   90.00
_cell.angle_gamma   90.00
#
_symmetry.space_group_name_H-M   'P 1'
#
loop_
_entity.id
_entity.type
_entity.pdbx_description
1 polymer ?
#
loop_
_entity_poly.entity_id
_entity_poly.type
_entity_poly.pdbx_seq_one_letter_code
_entity_poly.pdbx_strand_id
1 'polypeptide(L)'
;MSTLLKVLVATAAAGSAWGSQFRVFDNTAYTNTSIGFQSTNINWIPAYVCNPLTEGGSLPSAAEWQSIVLEWNIYPGYPLVLDCEDLYFTDVSTADLYLEILSTLQTWAAEVVPADQIIGWYGLSGNTIPSLYGHYQSLIANYSSHAFFPSAYTFSSSISTWNSSLNSVISKISAINDTLPIWPYTWPQYHNNYSFIPVELWESELAILSANNNLDGFVIWGGKNHAVCNDTCQATAGQQPWLNATRSFLSNLYGIYDGEPQRTGAQAFSF
;
A
#
# COMPACT_ATOMS: atom_id res chain seq x y z
N MET A 1 44.19 -37.05 11.91
CA MET A 1 42.75 -37.10 12.25
C MET A 1 42.30 -35.67 12.48
N SER A 2 41.65 -35.06 11.49
CA SER A 2 41.19 -33.68 11.55
C SER A 2 39.68 -33.70 11.67
N THR A 3 39.17 -33.26 12.81
CA THR A 3 37.73 -33.24 13.12
C THR A 3 37.16 -31.93 12.56
N LEU A 4 36.44 -32.02 11.43
CA LEU A 4 35.66 -30.92 10.87
C LEU A 4 34.47 -30.65 11.79
N LEU A 5 34.49 -29.50 12.46
CA LEU A 5 33.35 -28.95 13.20
C LEU A 5 32.35 -28.38 12.20
N LYS A 6 31.26 -29.09 11.97
CA LYS A 6 30.09 -28.56 11.20
C LYS A 6 29.37 -27.55 12.09
N VAL A 7 29.55 -26.26 11.80
CA VAL A 7 28.73 -25.21 12.37
C VAL A 7 27.35 -25.29 11.67
N LEU A 8 26.34 -25.76 12.39
CA LEU A 8 24.94 -25.66 11.98
C LEU A 8 24.53 -24.20 12.18
N VAL A 9 24.47 -23.43 11.11
CA VAL A 9 23.79 -22.13 11.12
C VAL A 9 22.29 -22.42 11.10
N ALA A 10 21.65 -22.37 12.26
CA ALA A 10 20.19 -22.34 12.34
C ALA A 10 19.75 -20.96 11.84
N THR A 11 19.29 -20.89 10.61
CA THR A 11 18.49 -19.75 10.14
C THR A 11 17.18 -19.80 10.89
N ALA A 12 17.08 -19.07 12.00
CA ALA A 12 15.77 -18.72 12.55
C ALA A 12 15.03 -17.94 11.45
N ALA A 13 13.98 -18.52 10.90
CA ALA A 13 13.00 -17.79 10.14
C ALA A 13 12.46 -16.73 11.11
N ALA A 14 12.87 -15.49 10.94
CA ALA A 14 12.25 -14.34 11.59
C ALA A 14 10.82 -14.32 11.04
N GLY A 15 9.86 -14.88 11.80
CA GLY A 15 8.46 -14.67 11.52
C GLY A 15 8.26 -13.16 11.48
N SER A 16 7.71 -12.65 10.37
CA SER A 16 7.52 -11.23 10.19
C SER A 16 6.78 -10.67 11.40
N ALA A 17 7.24 -9.55 11.96
CA ALA A 17 6.56 -8.82 13.04
C ALA A 17 5.12 -8.43 12.66
N TRP A 18 4.73 -8.63 11.41
CA TRP A 18 3.46 -8.35 10.78
C TRP A 18 2.50 -9.57 10.73
N GLY A 19 2.76 -10.64 11.52
CA GLY A 19 1.99 -11.89 11.52
C GLY A 19 0.47 -11.72 11.50
N SER A 20 -0.26 -12.76 11.27
CA SER A 20 -1.66 -13.10 10.99
C SER A 20 -2.82 -12.16 11.41
N GLN A 21 -2.59 -10.96 11.93
CA GLN A 21 -3.66 -10.02 12.27
C GLN A 21 -4.05 -9.20 11.03
N PHE A 22 -5.31 -9.27 10.64
CA PHE A 22 -5.89 -8.38 9.62
C PHE A 22 -5.68 -6.91 10.00
N ARG A 23 -5.20 -6.07 9.07
CA ARG A 23 -4.81 -4.68 9.36
C ARG A 23 -5.51 -3.69 8.44
N VAL A 24 -5.92 -2.56 9.00
CA VAL A 24 -6.44 -1.42 8.23
C VAL A 24 -5.47 -0.26 8.38
N PHE A 25 -4.92 0.17 7.26
CA PHE A 25 -3.95 1.27 7.22
C PHE A 25 -4.64 2.59 6.87
N ASP A 26 -4.24 3.66 7.58
CA ASP A 26 -4.67 5.01 7.29
C ASP A 26 -3.63 5.73 6.41
N ASN A 27 -3.96 5.89 5.14
CA ASN A 27 -3.23 6.73 4.20
C ASN A 27 -4.10 7.90 3.71
N THR A 28 -4.99 8.40 4.56
CA THR A 28 -5.81 9.58 4.24
C THR A 28 -5.11 10.88 4.62
N ALA A 29 -5.44 11.96 3.91
CA ALA A 29 -4.99 13.32 4.21
C ALA A 29 -6.14 14.34 4.10
N TYR A 30 -7.37 13.92 4.32
CA TYR A 30 -8.48 14.86 4.43
C TYR A 30 -8.29 15.76 5.65
N THR A 31 -8.47 17.06 5.48
CA THR A 31 -8.26 18.05 6.54
C THR A 31 -9.19 17.79 7.74
N ASN A 32 -8.62 17.83 8.94
CA ASN A 32 -9.34 17.59 10.20
C ASN A 32 -10.12 16.27 10.26
N THR A 33 -9.64 15.25 9.56
CA THR A 33 -10.29 13.94 9.46
C THR A 33 -9.36 12.86 10.00
N SER A 34 -9.89 11.96 10.83
CA SER A 34 -9.19 10.75 11.31
C SER A 34 -10.14 9.57 11.21
N ILE A 35 -9.69 8.47 10.63
CA ILE A 35 -10.49 7.24 10.57
C ILE A 35 -10.56 6.50 11.90
N GLY A 36 -9.72 6.86 12.87
CA GLY A 36 -9.71 6.31 14.22
C GLY A 36 -8.35 5.73 14.62
N PHE A 37 -8.17 5.56 15.93
CA PHE A 37 -6.90 5.10 16.52
C PHE A 37 -6.63 3.60 16.32
N GLN A 38 -7.66 2.83 15.91
CA GLN A 38 -7.51 1.41 15.59
C GLN A 38 -6.81 1.17 14.24
N SER A 39 -6.69 2.21 13.40
CA SER A 39 -5.96 2.12 12.15
C SER A 39 -4.45 2.09 12.38
N THR A 40 -3.74 1.50 11.43
CA THR A 40 -2.29 1.37 11.43
C THR A 40 -1.67 2.45 10.54
N ASN A 41 -0.52 3.00 10.94
CA ASN A 41 0.22 3.94 10.11
C ASN A 41 0.81 3.25 8.87
N ILE A 42 1.01 4.03 7.82
CA ILE A 42 1.68 3.60 6.58
C ILE A 42 2.48 4.77 6.01
N ASN A 43 3.59 4.49 5.36
CA ASN A 43 4.39 5.47 4.63
C ASN A 43 4.10 5.32 3.13
N TRP A 44 4.17 6.42 2.39
CA TRP A 44 3.86 6.42 0.98
C TRP A 44 4.67 7.49 0.24
N ILE A 45 5.47 7.07 -0.75
CA ILE A 45 6.14 7.98 -1.70
C ILE A 45 5.23 8.10 -2.92
N PRO A 46 4.63 9.27 -3.17
CA PRO A 46 3.60 9.41 -4.19
C PRO A 46 4.15 9.42 -5.62
N ALA A 47 3.30 9.08 -6.59
CA ALA A 47 3.64 9.06 -8.00
C ALA A 47 4.21 10.39 -8.51
N TYR A 48 3.70 11.54 -8.05
CA TYR A 48 4.23 12.84 -8.45
C TYR A 48 5.66 13.13 -7.95
N VAL A 49 6.17 12.34 -7.00
CA VAL A 49 7.57 12.37 -6.55
C VAL A 49 8.39 11.32 -7.31
N CYS A 50 7.87 10.11 -7.47
CA CYS A 50 8.59 9.01 -8.11
C CYS A 50 8.68 9.14 -9.63
N ASN A 51 7.56 9.38 -10.32
CA ASN A 51 7.52 9.36 -11.78
C ASN A 51 8.49 10.35 -12.47
N PRO A 52 8.65 11.61 -12.00
CA PRO A 52 9.63 12.51 -12.61
C PRO A 52 11.08 12.03 -12.51
N LEU A 53 11.41 11.22 -11.49
CA LEU A 53 12.75 10.67 -11.28
C LEU A 53 13.05 9.48 -12.18
N THR A 54 11.99 8.81 -12.65
CA THR A 54 12.09 7.59 -13.47
C THR A 54 11.62 7.80 -14.89
N GLU A 55 11.25 9.02 -15.27
CA GLU A 55 10.77 9.36 -16.61
C GLU A 55 11.76 8.91 -17.70
N GLY A 56 11.23 8.27 -18.75
CA GLY A 56 12.02 7.76 -19.86
C GLY A 56 12.97 6.61 -19.50
N GLY A 57 12.80 5.96 -18.35
CA GLY A 57 13.68 4.88 -17.88
C GLY A 57 14.97 5.38 -17.23
N SER A 58 14.96 6.62 -16.71
CA SER A 58 16.09 7.19 -15.96
C SER A 58 16.11 6.66 -14.52
N LEU A 59 17.23 6.88 -13.83
CA LEU A 59 17.39 6.66 -12.40
C LEU A 59 17.91 7.94 -11.75
N PRO A 60 17.39 8.34 -10.56
CA PRO A 60 18.01 9.36 -9.72
C PRO A 60 19.40 8.88 -9.24
N SER A 61 20.15 9.74 -8.58
CA SER A 61 21.29 9.25 -7.79
C SER A 61 20.81 8.49 -6.54
N ALA A 62 21.61 7.53 -6.05
CA ALA A 62 21.29 6.82 -4.81
C ALA A 62 21.05 7.78 -3.63
N ALA A 63 21.90 8.81 -3.50
CA ALA A 63 21.79 9.80 -2.41
C ALA A 63 20.49 10.62 -2.51
N GLU A 64 20.05 10.98 -3.70
CA GLU A 64 18.79 11.70 -3.92
C GLU A 64 17.60 10.83 -3.55
N TRP A 65 17.54 9.59 -4.05
CA TRP A 65 16.47 8.66 -3.72
C TRP A 65 16.40 8.35 -2.22
N GLN A 66 17.54 8.07 -1.60
CA GLN A 66 17.61 7.81 -0.16
C GLN A 66 17.15 9.00 0.69
N SER A 67 17.46 10.24 0.26
CA SER A 67 16.96 11.45 0.91
C SER A 67 15.44 11.52 0.84
N ILE A 68 14.85 11.23 -0.31
CA ILE A 68 13.39 11.19 -0.50
C ILE A 68 12.77 10.08 0.39
N VAL A 69 13.36 8.89 0.40
CA VAL A 69 12.87 7.79 1.24
C VAL A 69 12.85 8.20 2.71
N LEU A 70 13.91 8.84 3.22
CA LEU A 70 13.99 9.29 4.61
C LEU A 70 12.96 10.40 4.92
N GLU A 71 12.72 11.31 3.98
CA GLU A 71 11.71 12.37 4.11
C GLU A 71 10.29 11.81 4.22
N TRP A 72 9.95 10.79 3.40
CA TRP A 72 8.61 10.22 3.33
C TRP A 72 8.39 9.04 4.27
N ASN A 73 9.43 8.47 4.87
CA ASN A 73 9.36 7.40 5.87
C ASN A 73 9.11 7.96 7.27
N ILE A 74 8.01 8.71 7.44
CA ILE A 74 7.67 9.44 8.69
C ILE A 74 7.31 8.52 9.87
N TYR A 75 6.99 7.26 9.58
CA TYR A 75 6.68 6.22 10.57
C TYR A 75 7.65 5.04 10.39
N PRO A 76 8.91 5.13 10.86
CA PRO A 76 9.89 4.04 10.71
C PRO A 76 9.38 2.72 11.28
N GLY A 77 9.58 1.63 10.54
CA GLY A 77 9.11 0.29 10.90
C GLY A 77 7.67 -0.02 10.42
N TYR A 78 6.89 0.97 9.98
CA TYR A 78 5.62 0.73 9.29
C TYR A 78 5.83 0.57 7.78
N PRO A 79 4.92 -0.13 7.05
CA PRO A 79 5.10 -0.35 5.63
C PRO A 79 5.37 0.94 4.85
N LEU A 80 6.27 0.85 3.87
CA LEU A 80 6.59 1.90 2.91
C LEU A 80 6.10 1.50 1.52
N VAL A 81 5.20 2.28 0.97
CA VAL A 81 4.66 2.09 -0.38
C VAL A 81 5.33 3.04 -1.35
N LEU A 82 5.93 2.47 -2.39
CA LEU A 82 6.56 3.19 -3.49
C LEU A 82 5.54 3.25 -4.65
N ASP A 83 5.19 4.46 -5.07
CA ASP A 83 4.16 4.68 -6.08
C ASP A 83 4.80 5.27 -7.35
N CYS A 84 5.37 4.38 -8.18
CA CYS A 84 6.01 4.71 -9.44
C CYS A 84 5.18 4.13 -10.60
N GLU A 85 4.12 4.82 -10.97
CA GLU A 85 3.09 4.31 -11.89
C GLU A 85 3.57 4.15 -13.34
N ASP A 86 4.67 4.81 -13.72
CA ASP A 86 5.24 4.73 -15.08
C ASP A 86 6.05 3.43 -15.33
N LEU A 87 6.32 2.63 -14.27
CA LEU A 87 7.19 1.45 -14.34
C LEU A 87 6.44 0.11 -14.27
N TYR A 88 5.19 0.07 -14.70
CA TYR A 88 4.41 -1.18 -14.65
C TYR A 88 4.89 -2.21 -15.68
N PHE A 89 4.88 -3.49 -15.31
CA PHE A 89 5.22 -4.62 -16.19
C PHE A 89 4.08 -4.93 -17.17
N THR A 90 3.83 -4.01 -18.10
CA THR A 90 2.76 -4.09 -19.11
C THR A 90 3.28 -4.34 -20.50
N ASP A 91 4.59 -4.17 -20.77
CA ASP A 91 5.22 -4.35 -22.06
C ASP A 91 6.52 -5.15 -21.91
N VAL A 92 6.64 -6.23 -22.70
CA VAL A 92 7.82 -7.10 -22.73
C VAL A 92 9.08 -6.34 -23.16
N SER A 93 8.94 -5.33 -24.01
CA SER A 93 10.10 -4.58 -24.54
C SER A 93 10.78 -3.68 -23.50
N THR A 94 10.07 -3.29 -22.43
CA THR A 94 10.59 -2.44 -21.35
C THR A 94 10.79 -3.20 -20.03
N ALA A 95 10.36 -4.45 -19.96
CA ALA A 95 10.27 -5.17 -18.69
C ALA A 95 11.63 -5.36 -18.00
N ASP A 96 12.70 -5.69 -18.74
CA ASP A 96 14.04 -5.85 -18.17
C ASP A 96 14.58 -4.54 -17.63
N LEU A 97 14.39 -3.42 -18.35
CA LEU A 97 14.78 -2.09 -17.89
C LEU A 97 14.00 -1.69 -16.61
N TYR A 98 12.69 -1.91 -16.62
CA TYR A 98 11.85 -1.57 -15.45
C TYR A 98 12.20 -2.44 -14.24
N LEU A 99 12.52 -3.72 -14.44
CA LEU A 99 13.00 -4.59 -13.36
C LEU A 99 14.30 -4.06 -12.75
N GLU A 100 15.26 -3.62 -13.59
CA GLU A 100 16.52 -3.03 -13.12
C GLU A 100 16.26 -1.77 -12.29
N ILE A 101 15.41 -0.84 -12.79
CA ILE A 101 15.08 0.41 -12.10
C ILE A 101 14.40 0.12 -10.76
N LEU A 102 13.31 -0.66 -10.77
CA LEU A 102 12.55 -0.99 -9.56
C LEU A 102 13.42 -1.70 -8.52
N SER A 103 14.23 -2.67 -8.94
CA SER A 103 15.15 -3.39 -8.04
C SER A 103 16.19 -2.45 -7.42
N THR A 104 16.71 -1.50 -8.21
CA THR A 104 17.68 -0.51 -7.75
C THR A 104 17.06 0.43 -6.72
N LEU A 105 15.90 1.02 -7.03
CA LEU A 105 15.17 1.91 -6.11
C LEU A 105 14.78 1.19 -4.82
N GLN A 106 14.31 -0.06 -4.91
CA GLN A 106 13.96 -0.86 -3.74
C GLN A 106 15.20 -1.17 -2.86
N THR A 107 16.34 -1.49 -3.47
CA THR A 107 17.60 -1.73 -2.77
C THR A 107 18.06 -0.47 -2.02
N TRP A 108 18.09 0.67 -2.70
CA TRP A 108 18.48 1.93 -2.07
C TRP A 108 17.50 2.38 -0.97
N ALA A 109 16.20 2.10 -1.11
CA ALA A 109 15.25 2.34 -0.04
C ALA A 109 15.53 1.44 1.17
N ALA A 110 15.80 0.15 0.94
CA ALA A 110 16.10 -0.81 1.99
C ALA A 110 17.38 -0.50 2.79
N GLU A 111 18.34 0.21 2.18
CA GLU A 111 19.58 0.61 2.86
C GLU A 111 19.36 1.69 3.95
N VAL A 112 18.25 2.44 3.90
CA VAL A 112 18.01 3.60 4.79
C VAL A 112 16.78 3.44 5.69
N VAL A 113 16.00 2.37 5.54
CA VAL A 113 14.88 2.04 6.43
C VAL A 113 15.25 0.88 7.37
N PRO A 114 14.50 0.64 8.47
CA PRO A 114 14.70 -0.55 9.30
C PRO A 114 14.69 -1.84 8.48
N ALA A 115 15.56 -2.79 8.81
CA ALA A 115 15.82 -4.00 8.02
C ALA A 115 14.59 -4.94 7.88
N ASP A 116 13.64 -4.87 8.81
CA ASP A 116 12.38 -5.63 8.82
C ASP A 116 11.18 -4.82 8.31
N GLN A 117 11.39 -3.57 7.91
CA GLN A 117 10.34 -2.72 7.36
C GLN A 117 9.87 -3.26 6.01
N ILE A 118 8.57 -3.42 5.85
CA ILE A 118 7.97 -3.84 4.58
C ILE A 118 8.09 -2.70 3.56
N ILE A 119 8.58 -3.04 2.36
CA ILE A 119 8.58 -2.16 1.20
C ILE A 119 7.78 -2.85 0.09
N GLY A 120 6.88 -2.11 -0.57
CA GLY A 120 6.13 -2.64 -1.71
C GLY A 120 5.73 -1.56 -2.70
N TRP A 121 5.20 -1.98 -3.84
CA TRP A 121 4.89 -1.12 -4.97
C TRP A 121 3.37 -0.98 -5.13
N TYR A 122 2.88 0.27 -5.16
CA TYR A 122 1.48 0.52 -5.47
C TYR A 122 1.15 0.11 -6.91
N GLY A 123 0.03 -0.56 -7.10
CA GLY A 123 -0.55 -0.89 -8.41
C GLY A 123 0.22 -1.92 -9.25
N LEU A 124 1.51 -2.10 -9.03
CA LEU A 124 2.38 -2.92 -9.89
C LEU A 124 1.86 -4.35 -10.07
N SER A 125 1.47 -5.02 -8.99
CA SER A 125 0.98 -6.40 -9.03
C SER A 125 -0.32 -6.56 -9.84
N GLY A 126 -1.25 -5.62 -9.72
CA GLY A 126 -2.51 -5.62 -10.46
C GLY A 126 -2.34 -5.35 -11.96
N ASN A 127 -1.33 -4.55 -12.32
CA ASN A 127 -1.05 -4.15 -13.69
C ASN A 127 -0.08 -5.09 -14.43
N THR A 128 0.68 -5.93 -13.71
CA THR A 128 1.59 -6.89 -14.35
C THR A 128 0.82 -7.89 -15.23
N ILE A 129 1.24 -8.03 -16.49
CA ILE A 129 0.67 -9.01 -17.41
C ILE A 129 1.23 -10.41 -17.15
N PRO A 130 0.50 -11.50 -17.44
CA PRO A 130 0.91 -12.87 -17.08
C PRO A 130 2.28 -13.28 -17.62
N SER A 131 2.66 -12.84 -18.81
CA SER A 131 3.98 -13.14 -19.42
C SER A 131 5.15 -12.52 -18.65
N LEU A 132 4.90 -11.57 -17.75
CA LEU A 132 5.91 -10.83 -16.97
C LEU A 132 5.86 -11.12 -15.46
N TYR A 133 5.10 -12.14 -15.02
CA TYR A 133 5.09 -12.55 -13.61
C TYR A 133 6.49 -12.95 -13.11
N GLY A 134 7.33 -13.54 -13.96
CA GLY A 134 8.72 -13.85 -13.64
C GLY A 134 9.57 -12.62 -13.31
N HIS A 135 9.32 -11.48 -13.94
CA HIS A 135 9.98 -10.20 -13.61
C HIS A 135 9.57 -9.73 -12.20
N TYR A 136 8.27 -9.78 -11.90
CA TYR A 136 7.81 -9.43 -10.55
C TYR A 136 8.38 -10.39 -9.49
N GLN A 137 8.39 -11.70 -9.77
CA GLN A 137 9.00 -12.69 -8.86
C GLN A 137 10.49 -12.39 -8.61
N SER A 138 11.22 -11.95 -9.63
CA SER A 138 12.63 -11.53 -9.51
C SER A 138 12.76 -10.28 -8.64
N LEU A 139 11.85 -9.31 -8.78
CA LEU A 139 11.83 -8.10 -7.97
C LEU A 139 11.65 -8.41 -6.48
N ILE A 140 10.67 -9.24 -6.12
CA ILE A 140 10.40 -9.59 -4.73
C ILE A 140 11.45 -10.52 -4.13
N ALA A 141 12.14 -11.33 -4.93
CA ALA A 141 13.21 -12.21 -4.46
C ALA A 141 14.42 -11.43 -3.91
N ASN A 142 14.61 -10.19 -4.36
CA ASN A 142 15.70 -9.32 -3.92
C ASN A 142 15.47 -8.66 -2.56
N TYR A 143 14.24 -8.72 -2.02
CA TYR A 143 13.90 -8.12 -0.73
C TYR A 143 12.84 -8.93 0.00
N SER A 144 13.23 -9.54 1.13
CA SER A 144 12.39 -10.50 1.86
C SER A 144 11.18 -9.87 2.58
N SER A 145 11.25 -8.58 2.93
CA SER A 145 10.17 -7.86 3.64
C SER A 145 9.28 -7.12 2.63
N HIS A 146 8.52 -7.86 1.80
CA HIS A 146 7.67 -7.34 0.76
C HIS A 146 6.18 -7.58 1.04
N ALA A 147 5.31 -6.73 0.49
CA ALA A 147 3.87 -6.92 0.43
C ALA A 147 3.31 -6.36 -0.89
N PHE A 148 2.12 -6.83 -1.26
CA PHE A 148 1.42 -6.35 -2.46
C PHE A 148 0.43 -5.25 -2.10
N PHE A 149 0.45 -4.17 -2.85
CA PHE A 149 -0.44 -3.00 -2.70
C PHE A 149 -1.23 -2.76 -3.99
N PRO A 150 -2.15 -3.66 -4.39
CA PRO A 150 -2.94 -3.45 -5.59
C PRO A 150 -3.97 -2.36 -5.40
N SER A 151 -4.43 -1.75 -6.52
CA SER A 151 -5.58 -0.85 -6.53
C SER A 151 -6.89 -1.66 -6.44
N ALA A 152 -7.79 -1.23 -5.55
CA ALA A 152 -9.18 -1.67 -5.43
C ALA A 152 -10.15 -0.48 -5.45
N TYR A 153 -9.86 0.52 -6.27
CA TYR A 153 -10.68 1.73 -6.37
C TYR A 153 -12.01 1.47 -7.05
N THR A 154 -12.99 2.28 -6.69
CA THR A 154 -14.38 2.17 -7.14
C THR A 154 -14.60 3.02 -8.39
N PHE A 155 -15.03 2.39 -9.49
CA PHE A 155 -15.31 3.04 -10.78
C PHE A 155 -16.81 3.13 -11.09
N SER A 156 -17.65 2.36 -10.39
CA SER A 156 -19.10 2.30 -10.61
C SER A 156 -19.82 1.94 -9.31
N SER A 157 -21.15 2.13 -9.29
CA SER A 157 -22.00 1.75 -8.14
C SER A 157 -22.27 0.25 -8.01
N SER A 158 -21.70 -0.58 -8.88
CA SER A 158 -21.93 -2.03 -8.88
C SER A 158 -20.95 -2.75 -7.95
N ILE A 159 -21.40 -3.13 -6.77
CA ILE A 159 -20.61 -3.92 -5.81
C ILE A 159 -20.15 -5.27 -6.39
N SER A 160 -20.97 -5.90 -7.25
CA SER A 160 -20.60 -7.17 -7.89
C SER A 160 -19.45 -7.00 -8.89
N THR A 161 -19.44 -5.91 -9.65
CA THR A 161 -18.36 -5.56 -10.59
C THR A 161 -17.08 -5.26 -9.82
N TRP A 162 -17.18 -4.47 -8.77
CA TRP A 162 -16.03 -4.13 -7.90
C TRP A 162 -15.43 -5.40 -7.27
N ASN A 163 -16.27 -6.27 -6.68
CA ASN A 163 -15.82 -7.52 -6.07
C ASN A 163 -15.18 -8.48 -7.11
N SER A 164 -15.73 -8.53 -8.33
CA SER A 164 -15.13 -9.33 -9.41
C SER A 164 -13.74 -8.80 -9.81
N SER A 165 -13.58 -7.48 -9.86
CA SER A 165 -12.29 -6.84 -10.14
C SER A 165 -11.28 -7.13 -9.04
N LEU A 166 -11.66 -6.99 -7.77
CA LEU A 166 -10.81 -7.32 -6.62
C LEU A 166 -10.34 -8.77 -6.68
N ASN A 167 -11.25 -9.73 -6.87
CA ASN A 167 -10.90 -11.16 -6.95
C ASN A 167 -10.00 -11.47 -8.16
N SER A 168 -10.18 -10.78 -9.28
CA SER A 168 -9.29 -10.90 -10.44
C SER A 168 -7.86 -10.47 -10.11
N VAL A 169 -7.71 -9.34 -9.40
CA VAL A 169 -6.39 -8.85 -8.96
C VAL A 169 -5.75 -9.79 -7.95
N ILE A 170 -6.50 -10.28 -6.96
CA ILE A 170 -6.01 -11.27 -5.99
C ILE A 170 -5.52 -12.54 -6.70
N SER A 171 -6.27 -13.03 -7.69
CA SER A 171 -5.87 -14.23 -8.46
C SER A 171 -4.57 -14.01 -9.23
N LYS A 172 -4.33 -12.81 -9.79
CA LYS A 172 -3.06 -12.46 -10.43
C LYS A 172 -1.91 -12.47 -9.42
N ILE A 173 -2.11 -11.88 -8.25
CA ILE A 173 -1.11 -11.83 -7.18
C ILE A 173 -0.76 -13.24 -6.70
N SER A 174 -1.75 -14.10 -6.48
CA SER A 174 -1.51 -15.49 -6.09
C SER A 174 -0.71 -16.26 -7.13
N ALA A 175 -0.83 -15.92 -8.42
CA ALA A 175 -0.01 -16.51 -9.48
C ALA A 175 1.44 -15.97 -9.50
N ILE A 176 1.70 -14.80 -8.91
CA ILE A 176 3.04 -14.25 -8.72
C ILE A 176 3.67 -14.83 -7.45
N ASN A 177 2.98 -14.70 -6.32
CA ASN A 177 3.38 -15.24 -5.02
C ASN A 177 2.15 -15.32 -4.10
N ASP A 178 1.93 -16.47 -3.45
CA ASP A 178 0.77 -16.78 -2.60
C ASP A 178 1.05 -16.70 -1.10
N THR A 179 2.25 -16.26 -0.71
CA THR A 179 2.69 -16.23 0.69
C THR A 179 2.90 -14.85 1.26
N LEU A 180 3.06 -13.84 0.40
CA LEU A 180 3.27 -12.46 0.83
C LEU A 180 1.94 -11.75 1.11
N PRO A 181 1.93 -10.80 2.09
CA PRO A 181 0.73 -10.06 2.44
C PRO A 181 0.15 -9.28 1.25
N ILE A 182 -1.19 -9.23 1.19
CA ILE A 182 -1.94 -8.44 0.20
C ILE A 182 -2.75 -7.38 0.91
N TRP A 183 -2.44 -6.11 0.65
CA TRP A 183 -3.10 -4.93 1.22
C TRP A 183 -3.59 -3.98 0.12
N PRO A 184 -4.79 -4.25 -0.47
CA PRO A 184 -5.32 -3.40 -1.54
C PRO A 184 -5.62 -1.99 -1.05
N TYR A 185 -5.38 -1.01 -1.92
CA TYR A 185 -5.78 0.36 -1.72
C TYR A 185 -7.25 0.55 -2.09
N THR A 186 -8.05 1.05 -1.18
CA THR A 186 -9.44 1.46 -1.41
C THR A 186 -9.62 2.95 -1.12
N TRP A 187 -10.69 3.56 -1.63
CA TRP A 187 -10.91 4.98 -1.57
C TRP A 187 -12.40 5.29 -1.42
N PRO A 188 -12.84 6.12 -0.43
CA PRO A 188 -14.25 6.45 -0.25
C PRO A 188 -14.81 7.41 -1.31
N GLN A 189 -14.14 7.55 -2.45
CA GLN A 189 -14.56 8.33 -3.60
C GLN A 189 -14.52 7.48 -4.87
N TYR A 190 -15.38 7.81 -5.85
CA TYR A 190 -15.26 7.23 -7.18
C TYR A 190 -13.99 7.72 -7.86
N HIS A 191 -13.23 6.81 -8.45
CA HIS A 191 -11.97 7.14 -9.12
C HIS A 191 -12.16 8.04 -10.35
N ASN A 192 -13.30 7.92 -11.05
CA ASN A 192 -13.53 8.60 -12.31
C ASN A 192 -14.08 10.02 -12.19
N ASN A 193 -14.66 10.41 -11.03
CA ASN A 193 -15.28 11.73 -10.87
C ASN A 193 -15.05 12.35 -9.48
N TYR A 194 -14.34 11.63 -8.60
CA TYR A 194 -13.94 12.07 -7.26
C TYR A 194 -15.09 12.39 -6.29
N SER A 195 -16.34 12.06 -6.63
CA SER A 195 -17.46 12.17 -5.67
C SER A 195 -17.36 11.07 -4.62
N PHE A 196 -17.79 11.37 -3.39
CA PHE A 196 -17.91 10.33 -2.37
C PHE A 196 -18.90 9.26 -2.79
N ILE A 197 -18.54 7.99 -2.57
CA ILE A 197 -19.43 6.87 -2.87
C ILE A 197 -20.57 6.81 -1.83
N PRO A 198 -21.74 6.28 -2.18
CA PRO A 198 -22.82 6.03 -1.22
C PRO A 198 -22.32 5.18 -0.05
N VAL A 199 -22.81 5.50 1.16
CA VAL A 199 -22.33 4.83 2.38
C VAL A 199 -22.60 3.33 2.36
N GLU A 200 -23.72 2.90 1.80
CA GLU A 200 -24.10 1.48 1.69
C GLU A 200 -23.12 0.70 0.77
N LEU A 201 -22.62 1.38 -0.27
CA LEU A 201 -21.61 0.80 -1.16
C LEU A 201 -20.27 0.68 -0.42
N TRP A 202 -19.86 1.74 0.30
CA TRP A 202 -18.64 1.76 1.11
C TRP A 202 -18.65 0.67 2.18
N GLU A 203 -19.74 0.56 2.94
CA GLU A 203 -19.92 -0.50 3.96
C GLU A 203 -19.82 -1.90 3.35
N SER A 204 -20.39 -2.07 2.14
CA SER A 204 -20.31 -3.35 1.41
C SER A 204 -18.87 -3.66 0.98
N GLU A 205 -18.10 -2.67 0.52
CA GLU A 205 -16.68 -2.83 0.17
C GLU A 205 -15.85 -3.21 1.41
N LEU A 206 -16.02 -2.51 2.53
CA LEU A 206 -15.34 -2.82 3.79
C LEU A 206 -15.66 -4.25 4.28
N ALA A 207 -16.91 -4.66 4.19
CA ALA A 207 -17.34 -6.01 4.56
C ALA A 207 -16.72 -7.09 3.66
N ILE A 208 -16.66 -6.87 2.36
CA ILE A 208 -16.02 -7.80 1.41
C ILE A 208 -14.52 -7.88 1.66
N LEU A 209 -13.84 -6.75 1.86
CA LEU A 209 -12.40 -6.72 2.15
C LEU A 209 -12.08 -7.53 3.40
N SER A 210 -12.83 -7.32 4.49
CA SER A 210 -12.59 -8.01 5.75
C SER A 210 -12.98 -9.49 5.78
N ALA A 211 -13.91 -9.90 4.93
CA ALA A 211 -14.34 -11.29 4.81
C ALA A 211 -13.46 -12.11 3.83
N ASN A 212 -12.57 -11.47 3.10
CA ASN A 212 -11.72 -12.15 2.10
C ASN A 212 -10.48 -12.74 2.76
N ASN A 213 -10.44 -14.05 2.91
CA ASN A 213 -9.35 -14.79 3.56
C ASN A 213 -8.00 -14.74 2.81
N ASN A 214 -7.97 -14.20 1.59
CA ASN A 214 -6.73 -14.00 0.85
C ASN A 214 -6.11 -12.61 1.08
N LEU A 215 -6.73 -11.78 1.92
CA LEU A 215 -6.24 -10.46 2.28
C LEU A 215 -5.76 -10.43 3.72
N ASP A 216 -4.64 -9.76 3.95
CA ASP A 216 -4.09 -9.53 5.29
C ASP A 216 -4.52 -8.15 5.85
N GLY A 217 -5.33 -7.42 5.09
CA GLY A 217 -5.83 -6.10 5.42
C GLY A 217 -6.07 -5.26 4.18
N PHE A 218 -6.15 -3.94 4.36
CA PHE A 218 -6.26 -2.99 3.25
C PHE A 218 -5.81 -1.58 3.68
N VAL A 219 -5.59 -0.72 2.69
CA VAL A 219 -5.22 0.69 2.88
C VAL A 219 -6.39 1.57 2.48
N ILE A 220 -6.80 2.48 3.36
CA ILE A 220 -7.74 3.55 3.02
C ILE A 220 -6.94 4.76 2.58
N TRP A 221 -7.13 5.20 1.34
CA TRP A 221 -6.47 6.35 0.74
C TRP A 221 -7.45 7.50 0.51
N GLY A 222 -6.92 8.72 0.41
CA GLY A 222 -7.70 9.87 -0.04
C GLY A 222 -7.22 11.21 0.50
N GLY A 223 -7.74 12.30 -0.06
CA GLY A 223 -7.43 13.65 0.41
C GLY A 223 -6.02 14.16 0.13
N LYS A 224 -5.17 13.38 -0.54
CA LYS A 224 -3.73 13.67 -0.72
C LYS A 224 -3.43 14.73 -1.80
N ASN A 225 -4.40 15.02 -2.68
CA ASN A 225 -4.17 15.84 -3.85
C ASN A 225 -5.37 16.78 -4.07
N HIS A 226 -5.12 18.07 -4.23
CA HIS A 226 -6.14 19.07 -4.49
C HIS A 226 -6.93 18.80 -5.79
N ALA A 227 -6.34 18.17 -6.78
CA ALA A 227 -7.02 17.80 -8.02
C ALA A 227 -8.14 16.77 -7.79
N VAL A 228 -7.98 15.88 -6.81
CA VAL A 228 -8.95 14.83 -6.47
C VAL A 228 -9.84 15.20 -5.27
N CYS A 229 -9.41 16.15 -4.44
CA CYS A 229 -10.17 16.65 -3.31
C CYS A 229 -9.82 18.14 -3.08
N ASN A 230 -10.54 19.02 -3.78
CA ASN A 230 -10.38 20.47 -3.65
C ASN A 230 -10.81 20.98 -2.25
N ASP A 231 -10.68 22.29 -2.00
CA ASP A 231 -10.99 22.89 -0.70
C ASP A 231 -12.40 22.57 -0.18
N THR A 232 -13.40 22.51 -1.06
CA THR A 232 -14.77 22.14 -0.69
C THR A 232 -14.85 20.68 -0.27
N CYS A 233 -14.23 19.77 -1.01
CA CYS A 233 -14.13 18.37 -0.66
C CYS A 233 -13.40 18.20 0.68
N GLN A 234 -12.26 18.88 0.87
CA GLN A 234 -11.50 18.85 2.12
C GLN A 234 -12.33 19.33 3.31
N ALA A 235 -13.03 20.48 3.16
CA ALA A 235 -13.86 21.04 4.22
C ALA A 235 -15.05 20.15 4.61
N THR A 236 -15.53 19.32 3.71
CA THR A 236 -16.72 18.46 3.92
C THR A 236 -16.40 16.99 4.14
N ALA A 237 -15.18 16.55 3.89
CA ALA A 237 -14.79 15.12 3.96
C ALA A 237 -15.11 14.50 5.32
N GLY A 238 -14.82 15.21 6.41
CA GLY A 238 -15.12 14.77 7.78
C GLY A 238 -16.60 14.72 8.14
N GLN A 239 -17.47 15.29 7.31
CA GLN A 239 -18.93 15.28 7.49
C GLN A 239 -19.59 14.19 6.63
N GLN A 240 -18.83 13.54 5.74
CA GLN A 240 -19.38 12.50 4.88
C GLN A 240 -19.62 11.20 5.64
N PRO A 241 -20.70 10.47 5.31
CA PRO A 241 -21.09 9.25 6.02
C PRO A 241 -20.00 8.16 6.02
N TRP A 242 -19.13 8.09 4.99
CA TRP A 242 -18.06 7.11 4.90
C TRP A 242 -17.17 7.07 6.15
N LEU A 243 -16.90 8.25 6.76
CA LEU A 243 -16.02 8.32 7.91
C LEU A 243 -16.62 7.62 9.14
N ASN A 244 -17.90 7.85 9.42
CA ASN A 244 -18.59 7.19 10.51
C ASN A 244 -18.74 5.69 10.26
N ALA A 245 -19.04 5.29 9.02
CA ALA A 245 -19.09 3.89 8.63
C ALA A 245 -17.71 3.20 8.84
N THR A 246 -16.62 3.86 8.43
CA THR A 246 -15.26 3.35 8.66
C THR A 246 -14.94 3.20 10.15
N ARG A 247 -15.25 4.20 10.97
CA ARG A 247 -15.02 4.14 12.42
C ARG A 247 -15.83 3.01 13.09
N SER A 248 -17.09 2.86 12.71
CA SER A 248 -17.94 1.77 13.19
C SER A 248 -17.40 0.41 12.76
N PHE A 249 -16.95 0.29 11.51
CA PHE A 249 -16.32 -0.91 11.00
C PHE A 249 -15.05 -1.27 11.81
N LEU A 250 -14.14 -0.31 12.04
CA LEU A 250 -12.92 -0.53 12.80
C LEU A 250 -13.22 -0.92 14.27
N SER A 251 -14.22 -0.28 14.89
CA SER A 251 -14.65 -0.63 16.24
C SER A 251 -15.21 -2.05 16.32
N ASN A 252 -15.94 -2.50 15.30
CA ASN A 252 -16.43 -3.87 15.22
C ASN A 252 -15.32 -4.89 14.96
N LEU A 253 -14.34 -4.52 14.13
CA LEU A 253 -13.23 -5.41 13.74
C LEU A 253 -12.25 -5.64 14.90
N TYR A 254 -11.91 -4.59 15.65
CA TYR A 254 -10.87 -4.62 16.69
C TYR A 254 -11.40 -4.54 18.12
N GLY A 255 -12.69 -4.37 18.29
CA GLY A 255 -13.33 -4.07 19.58
C GLY A 255 -13.26 -2.58 19.94
N ILE A 256 -14.17 -2.13 20.82
CA ILE A 256 -14.15 -0.76 21.35
C ILE A 256 -13.06 -0.70 22.43
N TYR A 257 -12.01 0.07 22.18
CA TYR A 257 -11.00 0.38 23.18
C TYR A 257 -11.47 1.60 23.96
N ASP A 258 -12.09 1.38 25.12
CA ASP A 258 -12.42 2.45 26.07
C ASP A 258 -11.12 2.89 26.75
N GLY A 259 -10.49 3.95 26.27
CA GLY A 259 -9.55 4.67 27.11
C GLY A 259 -8.16 5.05 26.61
N GLU A 260 -7.94 5.41 25.35
CA GLU A 260 -6.71 6.13 24.99
C GLU A 260 -7.00 7.50 24.33
N PRO A 261 -6.17 8.53 24.63
CA PRO A 261 -6.44 9.89 24.18
C PRO A 261 -6.26 10.01 22.66
N GLN A 262 -7.16 10.74 22.03
CA GLN A 262 -7.08 11.11 20.63
C GLN A 262 -5.68 11.62 20.30
N ARG A 263 -5.00 10.99 19.33
CA ARG A 263 -3.79 11.55 18.74
C ARG A 263 -4.16 12.85 18.03
N THR A 264 -3.99 13.96 18.73
CA THR A 264 -3.93 15.28 18.10
C THR A 264 -2.59 15.39 17.42
N GLY A 265 -2.56 15.21 16.10
CA GLY A 265 -1.29 15.32 15.38
C GLY A 265 -1.34 14.87 13.93
N ALA A 266 -2.35 15.29 13.16
CA ALA A 266 -2.10 15.49 11.74
C ALA A 266 -1.22 16.73 11.62
N GLN A 267 0.10 16.56 11.46
CA GLN A 267 0.91 17.65 10.96
C GLN A 267 0.39 17.99 9.57
N ALA A 268 -0.24 19.15 9.47
CA ALA A 268 -0.61 19.72 8.19
C ALA A 268 0.69 20.03 7.45
N PHE A 269 1.03 19.22 6.47
CA PHE A 269 2.03 19.59 5.49
C PHE A 269 1.39 20.61 4.57
N SER A 270 1.86 21.86 4.64
CA SER A 270 1.63 22.88 3.61
C SER A 270 2.51 22.52 2.42
N PHE A 271 1.90 22.11 1.34
CA PHE A 271 2.49 21.93 0.02
C PHE A 271 2.48 23.24 -0.77
#